data_fb134d66d3c388b06c42d454284e073f
#
_entry.id   fb134d66d3c388b06c42d454284e073f
#
_cell.length_a   1.000
_cell.length_b   1.000
_cell.length_c   1.000
_cell.angle_alpha   90.00
_cell.angle_beta   90.00
_cell.angle_gamma   90.00
#
_symmetry.space_group_name_H-M   'P 1'
#
loop_
_entity.id
_entity.type
_entity.pdbx_description
1 polymer ?
#
loop_
_entity_poly.entity_id
_entity_poly.type
_entity_poly.pdbx_seq_one_letter_code
_entity_poly.pdbx_strand_id
1 'polypeptide(L)'
;MLTKGLSIHENKYELLVNKLERLLSLKGLDKVNISAVGGPCLAAGLANKVHSSVVIANKDLKKAKKIADMLNTKYYHTSYSDDLNGVEVSAAIKNIFSMAVGAAKGLCGENISDEIREKNFLNTASTLIKQSVHEMEIFVEHLKGKKETVKGLAGLGDLYVSSGGGRNAKMGFYIGEGMKFSVAKKTKMEKVTVEGADLAIEISKKVNEDFNSKQLPLMLSMINAIVEDKKLELDWELFR
;
A
#
# COMPACT_ATOMS: atom_id res chain seq x y z
N MET A 1 10.28 0.33 13.18
CA MET A 1 9.33 1.38 12.72
C MET A 1 8.03 0.72 12.26
N LEU A 2 6.88 1.23 12.67
CA LEU A 2 5.55 0.70 12.33
C LEU A 2 4.81 1.56 11.31
N THR A 3 5.22 2.84 11.18
CA THR A 3 4.65 3.77 10.20
C THR A 3 5.01 3.34 8.79
N LYS A 4 4.03 3.37 7.90
CA LYS A 4 4.16 3.03 6.48
C LYS A 4 4.16 4.31 5.65
N GLY A 5 4.96 4.37 4.62
CA GLY A 5 5.00 5.52 3.72
C GLY A 5 6.29 5.58 2.91
N LEU A 6 6.28 6.46 1.94
CA LEU A 6 7.37 6.77 1.06
C LEU A 6 7.35 8.28 0.85
N SER A 7 8.49 8.92 0.80
CA SER A 7 8.58 10.36 0.53
C SER A 7 9.51 10.65 -0.64
N ILE A 8 9.49 11.89 -1.13
CA ILE A 8 10.45 12.37 -2.11
C ILE A 8 11.44 13.29 -1.40
N HIS A 9 12.74 13.02 -1.57
CA HIS A 9 13.83 13.86 -1.10
C HIS A 9 14.88 14.01 -2.20
N GLU A 10 15.26 15.24 -2.54
CA GLU A 10 16.20 15.52 -3.64
C GLU A 10 15.86 14.82 -4.95
N ASN A 11 14.58 14.84 -5.33
CA ASN A 11 14.02 14.18 -6.52
C ASN A 11 14.23 12.65 -6.57
N LYS A 12 14.36 11.99 -5.41
CA LYS A 12 14.49 10.54 -5.27
C LYS A 12 13.47 10.02 -4.26
N TYR A 13 13.03 8.78 -4.46
CA TYR A 13 12.22 8.09 -3.44
C TYR A 13 13.05 7.89 -2.17
N GLU A 14 12.52 8.29 -1.04
CA GLU A 14 13.14 8.11 0.26
C GLU A 14 12.26 7.20 1.15
N LEU A 15 12.78 6.04 1.49
CA LEU A 15 12.15 5.14 2.48
C LEU A 15 12.10 5.80 3.85
N LEU A 16 11.07 5.52 4.64
CA LEU A 16 10.94 6.14 5.95
C LEU A 16 12.07 5.76 6.92
N VAL A 17 12.62 4.54 6.82
CA VAL A 17 13.81 4.15 7.58
C VAL A 17 14.99 5.06 7.19
N ASN A 18 15.26 5.26 5.91
CA ASN A 18 16.35 6.12 5.44
C ASN A 18 16.14 7.57 5.88
N LYS A 19 14.89 8.08 5.79
CA LYS A 19 14.52 9.41 6.27
C LYS A 19 14.82 9.58 7.76
N LEU A 20 14.44 8.58 8.56
CA LEU A 20 14.69 8.60 10.00
C LEU A 20 16.19 8.48 10.31
N GLU A 21 16.94 7.61 9.63
CA GLU A 21 18.41 7.52 9.75
C GLU A 21 19.06 8.88 9.44
N ARG A 22 18.70 9.53 8.34
CA ARG A 22 19.20 10.85 7.97
C ARG A 22 18.90 11.91 9.03
N LEU A 23 17.65 11.95 9.54
CA LEU A 23 17.27 12.93 10.57
C LEU A 23 17.96 12.69 11.91
N LEU A 24 18.24 11.45 12.27
CA LEU A 24 18.99 11.09 13.49
C LEU A 24 20.48 11.45 13.34
N SER A 25 21.05 11.23 12.17
CA SER A 25 22.44 11.61 11.88
C SER A 25 22.67 13.12 12.02
N LEU A 26 21.71 13.94 11.54
CA LEU A 26 21.75 15.41 11.75
C LEU A 26 21.76 15.83 13.23
N LYS A 27 21.38 14.92 14.12
CA LYS A 27 21.40 15.12 15.59
C LYS A 27 22.58 14.40 16.28
N GLY A 28 23.54 13.88 15.51
CA GLY A 28 24.69 13.13 16.05
C GLY A 28 24.35 11.72 16.56
N LEU A 29 23.22 11.13 16.13
CA LEU A 29 22.76 9.81 16.57
C LEU A 29 22.98 8.76 15.46
N ASP A 30 24.21 8.66 14.94
CA ASP A 30 24.54 7.80 13.78
C ASP A 30 24.53 6.29 14.08
N LYS A 31 24.54 5.89 15.35
CA LYS A 31 24.58 4.49 15.75
C LYS A 31 23.21 3.83 15.96
N VAL A 32 22.13 4.57 15.73
CA VAL A 32 20.76 4.02 15.86
C VAL A 32 20.48 3.11 14.68
N ASN A 33 20.13 1.86 14.98
CA ASN A 33 19.79 0.88 13.96
C ASN A 33 18.27 0.71 13.89
N ILE A 34 17.69 0.94 12.71
CA ILE A 34 16.25 0.98 12.52
C ILE A 34 15.80 -0.25 11.74
N SER A 35 14.72 -0.87 12.21
CA SER A 35 14.02 -1.94 11.50
C SER A 35 12.61 -1.50 11.15
N ALA A 36 12.09 -1.99 10.03
CA ALA A 36 10.70 -1.81 9.63
C ALA A 36 9.86 -3.04 9.98
N VAL A 37 8.55 -2.82 10.18
CA VAL A 37 7.56 -3.87 10.33
C VAL A 37 6.54 -3.72 9.21
N GLY A 38 6.37 -4.76 8.40
CA GLY A 38 5.36 -4.85 7.34
C GLY A 38 4.39 -6.00 7.58
N GLY A 39 3.19 -5.90 7.00
CA GLY A 39 2.22 -7.00 7.03
C GLY A 39 0.86 -6.63 7.62
N PRO A 40 -0.10 -7.55 7.48
CA PRO A 40 -1.49 -7.37 7.91
C PRO A 40 -1.61 -7.47 9.44
N CYS A 41 -1.85 -6.35 10.09
CA CYS A 41 -2.09 -6.33 11.53
C CYS A 41 -3.07 -5.20 11.89
N LEU A 42 -4.34 -5.52 12.00
CA LEU A 42 -5.36 -4.60 12.49
C LEU A 42 -5.27 -4.52 14.02
N ALA A 43 -5.19 -3.31 14.56
CA ALA A 43 -5.04 -3.07 16.00
C ALA A 43 -6.15 -3.74 16.83
N ALA A 44 -7.40 -3.70 16.38
CA ALA A 44 -8.52 -4.35 17.06
C ALA A 44 -8.37 -5.89 17.08
N GLY A 45 -7.92 -6.50 15.96
CA GLY A 45 -7.65 -7.93 15.90
C GLY A 45 -6.54 -8.33 16.88
N LEU A 46 -5.44 -7.59 16.88
CA LEU A 46 -4.32 -7.83 17.79
C LEU A 46 -4.73 -7.68 19.26
N ALA A 47 -5.49 -6.65 19.60
CA ALA A 47 -6.01 -6.44 20.95
C ALA A 47 -6.91 -7.60 21.43
N ASN A 48 -7.65 -8.20 20.51
CA ASN A 48 -8.47 -9.38 20.77
C ASN A 48 -7.72 -10.72 20.62
N LYS A 49 -6.38 -10.68 20.52
CA LYS A 49 -5.51 -11.87 20.39
C LYS A 49 -5.84 -12.73 19.19
N VAL A 50 -6.38 -12.13 18.10
CA VAL A 50 -6.56 -12.81 16.83
C VAL A 50 -5.18 -13.07 16.21
N HIS A 51 -4.97 -14.28 15.70
CA HIS A 51 -3.71 -14.66 15.06
C HIS A 51 -3.36 -13.69 13.93
N SER A 52 -2.23 -13.04 14.07
CA SER A 52 -1.72 -12.03 13.13
C SER A 52 -0.27 -12.33 12.81
N SER A 53 0.13 -12.13 11.55
CA SER A 53 1.50 -12.37 11.11
C SER A 53 2.08 -11.12 10.46
N VAL A 54 3.34 -10.80 10.79
CA VAL A 54 4.09 -9.67 10.23
C VAL A 54 5.52 -10.08 9.88
N VAL A 55 6.19 -9.26 9.09
CA VAL A 55 7.61 -9.40 8.78
C VAL A 55 8.40 -8.24 9.37
N ILE A 56 9.50 -8.55 10.05
CA ILE A 56 10.47 -7.59 10.55
C ILE A 56 11.60 -7.50 9.52
N ALA A 57 11.87 -6.30 9.01
CA ALA A 57 12.90 -6.09 8.01
C ALA A 57 14.03 -5.21 8.52
N ASN A 58 15.26 -5.60 8.20
CA ASN A 58 16.47 -4.85 8.50
C ASN A 58 17.55 -5.26 7.50
N LYS A 59 18.43 -4.34 7.07
CA LYS A 59 19.60 -4.67 6.23
C LYS A 59 20.53 -5.72 6.87
N ASP A 60 20.56 -5.78 8.20
CA ASP A 60 21.22 -6.83 8.98
C ASP A 60 20.21 -7.90 9.41
N LEU A 61 20.22 -9.04 8.73
CA LEU A 61 19.30 -10.16 8.99
C LEU A 61 19.34 -10.65 10.44
N LYS A 62 20.50 -10.60 11.11
CA LYS A 62 20.63 -11.02 12.53
C LYS A 62 19.82 -10.08 13.43
N LYS A 63 19.84 -8.77 13.15
CA LYS A 63 19.04 -7.79 13.89
C LYS A 63 17.56 -7.96 13.63
N ALA A 64 17.16 -8.17 12.36
CA ALA A 64 15.77 -8.49 12.02
C ALA A 64 15.28 -9.71 12.79
N LYS A 65 16.05 -10.81 12.77
CA LYS A 65 15.75 -12.03 13.50
C LYS A 65 15.62 -11.80 15.01
N LYS A 66 16.58 -11.10 15.63
CA LYS A 66 16.54 -10.81 17.06
C LYS A 66 15.26 -10.07 17.47
N ILE A 67 14.85 -9.05 16.69
CA ILE A 67 13.62 -8.30 16.97
C ILE A 67 12.40 -9.19 16.74
N ALA A 68 12.37 -9.99 15.68
CA ALA A 68 11.29 -10.93 15.41
C ALA A 68 11.11 -11.91 16.58
N ASP A 69 12.20 -12.54 17.04
CA ASP A 69 12.15 -13.47 18.17
C ASP A 69 11.63 -12.81 19.47
N MET A 70 11.98 -11.52 19.70
CA MET A 70 11.52 -10.77 20.88
C MET A 70 10.04 -10.41 20.83
N LEU A 71 9.47 -10.21 19.63
CA LEU A 71 8.07 -9.78 19.44
C LEU A 71 7.13 -10.96 19.25
N ASN A 72 7.65 -12.16 18.95
CA ASN A 72 6.85 -13.34 18.68
C ASN A 72 6.06 -13.77 19.92
N THR A 73 4.75 -14.04 19.75
CA THR A 73 3.86 -14.51 20.81
C THR A 73 2.96 -15.64 20.31
N LYS A 74 2.07 -16.15 21.17
CA LYS A 74 1.12 -17.21 20.79
C LYS A 74 0.15 -16.79 19.69
N TYR A 75 -0.10 -15.50 19.49
CA TYR A 75 -1.06 -14.95 18.52
C TYR A 75 -0.47 -13.85 17.61
N TYR A 76 0.75 -13.39 17.87
CA TYR A 76 1.48 -12.46 17.02
C TYR A 76 2.72 -13.15 16.47
N HIS A 77 2.64 -13.57 15.21
CA HIS A 77 3.67 -14.36 14.56
C HIS A 77 4.58 -13.45 13.75
N THR A 78 5.87 -13.55 13.99
CA THR A 78 6.87 -12.69 13.35
C THR A 78 7.81 -13.51 12.49
N SER A 79 7.94 -13.13 11.23
CA SER A 79 9.02 -13.54 10.33
C SER A 79 10.06 -12.43 10.22
N TYR A 80 11.18 -12.67 9.55
CA TYR A 80 12.23 -11.67 9.38
C TYR A 80 12.81 -11.71 7.97
N SER A 81 13.30 -10.56 7.50
CA SER A 81 13.85 -10.37 6.15
C SER A 81 15.02 -9.39 6.16
N ASP A 82 15.97 -9.60 5.25
CA ASP A 82 17.03 -8.64 4.91
C ASP A 82 16.58 -7.63 3.84
N ASP A 83 15.43 -7.86 3.20
CA ASP A 83 14.87 -6.99 2.18
C ASP A 83 14.07 -5.84 2.81
N LEU A 84 14.79 -4.89 3.41
CA LEU A 84 14.19 -3.70 3.99
C LEU A 84 13.43 -2.87 2.94
N ASN A 85 14.04 -2.71 1.75
CA ASN A 85 13.43 -1.94 0.67
C ASN A 85 12.11 -2.56 0.21
N GLY A 86 12.12 -3.86 -0.09
CA GLY A 86 10.92 -4.56 -0.53
C GLY A 86 9.79 -4.51 0.49
N VAL A 87 10.09 -4.67 1.77
CA VAL A 87 9.08 -4.60 2.85
C VAL A 87 8.51 -3.20 3.00
N GLU A 88 9.34 -2.14 3.07
CA GLU A 88 8.86 -0.77 3.23
C GLU A 88 8.08 -0.27 2.02
N VAL A 89 8.61 -0.50 0.81
CA VAL A 89 7.96 -0.09 -0.44
C VAL A 89 6.61 -0.78 -0.58
N SER A 90 6.56 -2.11 -0.43
CA SER A 90 5.31 -2.87 -0.50
C SER A 90 4.27 -2.35 0.50
N ALA A 91 4.67 -2.15 1.75
CA ALA A 91 3.79 -1.66 2.81
C ALA A 91 3.28 -0.23 2.56
N ALA A 92 4.04 0.61 1.84
CA ALA A 92 3.64 1.96 1.47
C ALA A 92 2.64 1.95 0.31
N ILE A 93 3.06 1.41 -0.86
CA ILE A 93 2.29 1.53 -2.10
C ILE A 93 1.02 0.68 -2.13
N LYS A 94 0.94 -0.40 -1.32
CA LYS A 94 -0.29 -1.19 -1.19
C LYS A 94 -1.52 -0.34 -0.82
N ASN A 95 -1.34 0.83 -0.21
CA ASN A 95 -2.43 1.72 0.14
C ASN A 95 -3.08 2.36 -1.10
N ILE A 96 -2.30 2.68 -2.13
CA ILE A 96 -2.83 3.13 -3.43
C ILE A 96 -3.60 1.98 -4.08
N PHE A 97 -3.02 0.79 -4.10
CA PHE A 97 -3.66 -0.38 -4.69
C PHE A 97 -4.89 -0.87 -3.92
N SER A 98 -4.94 -0.69 -2.60
CA SER A 98 -6.15 -1.01 -1.85
C SER A 98 -7.33 -0.09 -2.19
N MET A 99 -7.08 1.17 -2.61
CA MET A 99 -8.10 2.01 -3.21
C MET A 99 -8.55 1.44 -4.57
N ALA A 100 -7.61 1.04 -5.42
CA ALA A 100 -7.93 0.43 -6.71
C ALA A 100 -8.81 -0.83 -6.55
N VAL A 101 -8.44 -1.73 -5.64
CA VAL A 101 -9.24 -2.94 -5.35
C VAL A 101 -10.60 -2.55 -4.77
N GLY A 102 -10.65 -1.55 -3.88
CA GLY A 102 -11.91 -1.03 -3.32
C GLY A 102 -12.84 -0.45 -4.38
N ALA A 103 -12.29 0.11 -5.48
CA ALA A 103 -13.08 0.61 -6.60
C ALA A 103 -13.88 -0.48 -7.31
N ALA A 104 -13.49 -1.75 -7.20
CA ALA A 104 -14.21 -2.87 -7.80
C ALA A 104 -15.70 -2.91 -7.43
N LYS A 105 -16.03 -2.58 -6.18
CA LYS A 105 -17.42 -2.51 -5.73
C LYS A 105 -18.17 -1.35 -6.39
N GLY A 106 -17.54 -0.18 -6.54
CA GLY A 106 -18.14 0.97 -7.21
C GLY A 106 -18.34 0.75 -8.70
N LEU A 107 -17.36 0.09 -9.35
CA LEU A 107 -17.41 -0.23 -10.79
C LEU A 107 -18.52 -1.22 -11.19
N CYS A 108 -19.16 -1.88 -10.23
CA CYS A 108 -20.33 -2.74 -10.52
C CYS A 108 -21.55 -1.98 -11.02
N GLY A 109 -21.58 -0.64 -10.89
CA GLY A 109 -22.68 0.22 -11.36
C GLY A 109 -23.57 0.77 -10.22
N GLU A 110 -24.33 1.81 -10.56
CA GLU A 110 -25.09 2.61 -9.59
C GLU A 110 -26.43 1.97 -9.16
N ASN A 111 -27.06 1.18 -10.04
CA ASN A 111 -28.45 0.70 -9.86
C ASN A 111 -28.57 -0.79 -9.56
N ILE A 112 -27.61 -1.35 -8.82
CA ILE A 112 -27.65 -2.75 -8.39
C ILE A 112 -27.81 -2.84 -6.87
N SER A 113 -28.52 -3.87 -6.40
CA SER A 113 -28.67 -4.12 -4.97
C SER A 113 -27.31 -4.46 -4.33
N ASP A 114 -27.17 -4.17 -3.03
CA ASP A 114 -25.96 -4.51 -2.30
C ASP A 114 -25.66 -6.01 -2.35
N GLU A 115 -26.69 -6.87 -2.34
CA GLU A 115 -26.52 -8.33 -2.47
C GLU A 115 -25.91 -8.73 -3.81
N ILE A 116 -26.36 -8.13 -4.92
CA ILE A 116 -25.79 -8.40 -6.25
C ILE A 116 -24.37 -7.83 -6.34
N ARG A 117 -24.17 -6.62 -5.81
CA ARG A 117 -22.86 -5.98 -5.74
C ARG A 117 -21.83 -6.87 -5.03
N GLU A 118 -22.17 -7.38 -3.84
CA GLU A 118 -21.29 -8.26 -3.04
C GLU A 118 -20.97 -9.59 -3.72
N LYS A 119 -21.79 -10.05 -4.65
CA LYS A 119 -21.51 -11.26 -5.46
C LYS A 119 -20.66 -10.94 -6.69
N ASN A 120 -20.91 -9.82 -7.35
CA ASN A 120 -20.35 -9.55 -8.68
C ASN A 120 -18.98 -8.87 -8.65
N PHE A 121 -18.67 -8.08 -7.61
CA PHE A 121 -17.42 -7.33 -7.57
C PHE A 121 -16.17 -8.22 -7.49
N LEU A 122 -16.31 -9.48 -7.04
CA LEU A 122 -15.17 -10.36 -6.78
C LEU A 122 -14.33 -10.66 -8.03
N ASN A 123 -14.94 -10.77 -9.21
CA ASN A 123 -14.21 -10.96 -10.47
C ASN A 123 -13.31 -9.75 -10.76
N THR A 124 -13.87 -8.55 -10.67
CA THR A 124 -13.15 -7.29 -10.85
C THR A 124 -12.08 -7.11 -9.78
N ALA A 125 -12.42 -7.36 -8.51
CA ALA A 125 -11.47 -7.26 -7.40
C ALA A 125 -10.29 -8.22 -7.56
N SER A 126 -10.54 -9.46 -8.00
CA SER A 126 -9.48 -10.45 -8.27
C SER A 126 -8.53 -9.97 -9.36
N THR A 127 -9.07 -9.42 -10.47
CA THR A 127 -8.25 -8.83 -11.54
C THR A 127 -7.41 -7.67 -11.04
N LEU A 128 -8.03 -6.77 -10.25
CA LEU A 128 -7.31 -5.61 -9.68
C LEU A 128 -6.25 -6.03 -8.65
N ILE A 129 -6.50 -7.06 -7.84
CA ILE A 129 -5.48 -7.61 -6.92
C ILE A 129 -4.29 -8.18 -7.72
N LYS A 130 -4.57 -8.99 -8.75
CA LYS A 130 -3.50 -9.53 -9.62
C LYS A 130 -2.67 -8.43 -10.25
N GLN A 131 -3.33 -7.42 -10.82
CA GLN A 131 -2.64 -6.29 -11.44
C GLN A 131 -1.87 -5.46 -10.39
N SER A 132 -2.44 -5.25 -9.22
CA SER A 132 -1.76 -4.57 -8.10
C SER A 132 -0.46 -5.26 -7.72
N VAL A 133 -0.48 -6.58 -7.55
CA VAL A 133 0.73 -7.36 -7.22
C VAL A 133 1.78 -7.22 -8.31
N HIS A 134 1.39 -7.31 -9.57
CA HIS A 134 2.30 -7.16 -10.70
C HIS A 134 2.98 -5.77 -10.72
N GLU A 135 2.20 -4.69 -10.56
CA GLU A 135 2.75 -3.34 -10.54
C GLU A 135 3.59 -3.06 -9.28
N MET A 136 3.20 -3.63 -8.15
CA MET A 136 4.02 -3.57 -6.93
C MET A 136 5.37 -4.26 -7.13
N GLU A 137 5.44 -5.38 -7.84
CA GLU A 137 6.70 -6.06 -8.16
C GLU A 137 7.62 -5.15 -8.99
N ILE A 138 7.09 -4.50 -10.03
CA ILE A 138 7.84 -3.55 -10.87
C ILE A 138 8.37 -2.39 -10.02
N PHE A 139 7.53 -1.80 -9.19
CA PHE A 139 7.89 -0.66 -8.36
C PHE A 139 8.93 -1.02 -7.30
N VAL A 140 8.79 -2.18 -6.66
CA VAL A 140 9.74 -2.70 -5.65
C VAL A 140 11.11 -2.96 -6.27
N GLU A 141 11.18 -3.59 -7.44
CA GLU A 141 12.44 -3.82 -8.17
C GLU A 141 13.12 -2.48 -8.54
N HIS A 142 12.35 -1.48 -9.00
CA HIS A 142 12.88 -0.15 -9.30
C HIS A 142 13.57 0.47 -8.09
N LEU A 143 13.03 0.27 -6.88
CA LEU A 143 13.60 0.73 -5.62
C LEU A 143 14.57 -0.27 -4.96
N LYS A 144 15.10 -1.22 -5.73
CA LYS A 144 16.11 -2.20 -5.30
C LYS A 144 15.64 -3.12 -4.16
N GLY A 145 14.34 -3.38 -4.08
CA GLY A 145 13.77 -4.45 -3.29
C GLY A 145 13.63 -5.74 -4.09
N LYS A 146 13.35 -6.83 -3.41
CA LYS A 146 13.11 -8.15 -4.03
C LYS A 146 11.63 -8.27 -4.39
N LYS A 147 11.30 -8.56 -5.65
CA LYS A 147 9.90 -8.71 -6.10
C LYS A 147 9.15 -9.81 -5.35
N GLU A 148 9.85 -10.86 -4.91
CA GLU A 148 9.27 -11.96 -4.14
C GLU A 148 8.65 -11.46 -2.82
N THR A 149 9.17 -10.38 -2.24
CA THR A 149 8.64 -9.77 -1.01
C THR A 149 7.20 -9.28 -1.17
N VAL A 150 6.83 -8.85 -2.38
CA VAL A 150 5.46 -8.39 -2.69
C VAL A 150 4.43 -9.49 -2.48
N LYS A 151 4.76 -10.74 -2.79
CA LYS A 151 3.86 -11.90 -2.61
C LYS A 151 3.70 -12.32 -1.15
N GLY A 152 4.51 -11.76 -0.26
CA GLY A 152 4.49 -12.03 1.18
C GLY A 152 3.52 -11.14 1.96
N LEU A 153 3.77 -11.10 3.28
CA LEU A 153 2.91 -10.39 4.24
C LEU A 153 2.90 -8.87 4.01
N ALA A 154 4.04 -8.26 3.69
CA ALA A 154 4.14 -6.81 3.52
C ALA A 154 3.44 -6.27 2.27
N GLY A 155 3.32 -7.09 1.23
CA GLY A 155 2.63 -6.78 -0.02
C GLY A 155 1.22 -7.36 -0.07
N LEU A 156 1.07 -8.54 -0.67
CA LEU A 156 -0.22 -9.19 -0.91
C LEU A 156 -1.03 -9.40 0.36
N GLY A 157 -0.41 -9.85 1.46
CA GLY A 157 -1.12 -10.06 2.72
C GLY A 157 -1.74 -8.78 3.28
N ASP A 158 -0.98 -7.69 3.30
CA ASP A 158 -1.47 -6.39 3.78
C ASP A 158 -2.42 -5.71 2.77
N LEU A 159 -2.23 -5.92 1.46
CA LEU A 159 -3.17 -5.50 0.43
C LEU A 159 -4.54 -6.16 0.64
N TYR A 160 -4.59 -7.47 0.84
CA TYR A 160 -5.82 -8.23 1.09
C TYR A 160 -6.61 -7.64 2.26
N VAL A 161 -5.98 -7.50 3.42
CA VAL A 161 -6.64 -6.95 4.62
C VAL A 161 -7.09 -5.50 4.40
N SER A 162 -6.27 -4.68 3.75
CA SER A 162 -6.58 -3.27 3.50
C SER A 162 -7.72 -3.08 2.51
N SER A 163 -7.90 -4.02 1.58
CA SER A 163 -8.98 -4.02 0.59
C SER A 163 -10.33 -4.48 1.17
N GLY A 164 -10.31 -5.21 2.28
CA GLY A 164 -11.50 -5.76 2.94
C GLY A 164 -12.39 -4.75 3.67
N GLY A 165 -12.21 -3.43 3.51
CA GLY A 165 -13.07 -2.40 4.11
C GLY A 165 -12.36 -1.27 4.84
N GLY A 166 -11.05 -1.15 4.69
CA GLY A 166 -10.25 -0.05 5.24
C GLY A 166 -10.57 1.31 4.58
N ARG A 167 -10.01 2.38 5.15
CA ARG A 167 -10.24 3.77 4.68
C ARG A 167 -9.88 3.96 3.20
N ASN A 168 -8.78 3.35 2.75
CA ASN A 168 -8.37 3.39 1.36
C ASN A 168 -9.40 2.69 0.45
N ALA A 169 -9.82 1.47 0.81
CA ALA A 169 -10.84 0.73 0.04
C ALA A 169 -12.17 1.49 -0.03
N LYS A 170 -12.58 2.15 1.07
CA LYS A 170 -13.79 2.97 1.09
C LYS A 170 -13.69 4.19 0.18
N MET A 171 -12.56 4.87 0.12
CA MET A 171 -12.32 5.94 -0.84
C MET A 171 -12.36 5.39 -2.27
N GLY A 172 -11.72 4.26 -2.50
CA GLY A 172 -11.76 3.56 -3.79
C GLY A 172 -13.19 3.26 -4.26
N PHE A 173 -14.05 2.78 -3.37
CA PHE A 173 -15.46 2.54 -3.67
C PHE A 173 -16.15 3.79 -4.25
N TYR A 174 -16.01 4.95 -3.60
CA TYR A 174 -16.63 6.19 -4.09
C TYR A 174 -16.05 6.65 -5.43
N ILE A 175 -14.73 6.50 -5.62
CA ILE A 175 -14.08 6.82 -6.91
C ILE A 175 -14.58 5.86 -7.99
N GLY A 176 -14.73 4.57 -7.67
CA GLY A 176 -15.27 3.55 -8.57
C GLY A 176 -16.74 3.80 -8.97
N GLU A 177 -17.54 4.40 -8.10
CA GLU A 177 -18.89 4.89 -8.42
C GLU A 177 -18.89 6.12 -9.35
N GLY A 178 -17.72 6.60 -9.76
CA GLY A 178 -17.59 7.76 -10.65
C GLY A 178 -17.52 9.11 -9.94
N MET A 179 -17.42 9.13 -8.60
CA MET A 179 -17.16 10.37 -7.87
C MET A 179 -15.73 10.84 -8.11
N LYS A 180 -15.55 12.17 -8.26
CA LYS A 180 -14.22 12.77 -8.18
C LYS A 180 -13.66 12.67 -6.77
N PHE A 181 -12.33 12.51 -6.63
CA PHE A 181 -11.68 12.38 -5.34
C PHE A 181 -12.00 13.54 -4.38
N SER A 182 -11.92 14.79 -4.85
CA SER A 182 -12.23 15.98 -4.03
C SER A 182 -13.64 15.97 -3.49
N VAL A 183 -14.61 15.56 -4.30
CA VAL A 183 -16.03 15.46 -3.91
C VAL A 183 -16.21 14.34 -2.87
N ALA A 184 -15.69 13.15 -3.14
CA ALA A 184 -15.76 12.01 -2.20
C ALA A 184 -15.10 12.36 -0.87
N LYS A 185 -13.90 12.99 -0.91
CA LYS A 185 -13.17 13.42 0.29
C LYS A 185 -13.99 14.42 1.11
N LYS A 186 -14.57 15.44 0.48
CA LYS A 186 -15.33 16.49 1.17
C LYS A 186 -16.67 16.01 1.71
N THR A 187 -17.40 15.16 0.98
CA THR A 187 -18.79 14.80 1.31
C THR A 187 -18.96 13.49 2.06
N LYS A 188 -18.04 12.53 1.85
CA LYS A 188 -18.13 11.17 2.40
C LYS A 188 -17.04 10.84 3.43
N MET A 189 -15.88 11.51 3.35
CA MET A 189 -14.70 11.18 4.14
C MET A 189 -13.95 12.43 4.67
N GLU A 190 -14.67 13.51 5.01
CA GLU A 190 -14.09 14.82 5.35
C GLU A 190 -13.00 14.73 6.45
N LYS A 191 -13.27 14.02 7.53
CA LYS A 191 -12.35 13.89 8.70
C LYS A 191 -11.52 12.60 8.68
N VAL A 192 -11.49 11.90 7.56
CA VAL A 192 -10.82 10.60 7.45
C VAL A 192 -9.53 10.76 6.67
N THR A 193 -8.39 10.40 7.25
CA THR A 193 -7.12 10.30 6.52
C THR A 193 -7.16 9.12 5.55
N VAL A 194 -6.75 9.35 4.31
CA VAL A 194 -6.68 8.34 3.24
C VAL A 194 -5.23 8.24 2.81
N GLU A 195 -4.48 7.37 3.50
CA GLU A 195 -3.02 7.28 3.35
C GLU A 195 -2.57 7.00 1.91
N GLY A 196 -3.37 6.23 1.16
CA GLY A 196 -3.06 5.95 -0.25
C GLY A 196 -3.20 7.18 -1.13
N ALA A 197 -4.14 8.09 -0.83
CA ALA A 197 -4.30 9.34 -1.57
C ALA A 197 -3.16 10.32 -1.22
N ASP A 198 -2.84 10.43 0.06
CA ASP A 198 -1.73 11.29 0.51
C ASP A 198 -0.41 10.84 -0.13
N LEU A 199 -0.16 9.52 -0.18
CA LEU A 199 1.00 8.96 -0.85
C LEU A 199 0.97 9.19 -2.37
N ALA A 200 -0.18 8.99 -3.03
CA ALA A 200 -0.32 9.22 -4.46
C ALA A 200 0.04 10.68 -4.83
N ILE A 201 -0.40 11.65 -4.03
CA ILE A 201 -0.06 13.07 -4.21
C ILE A 201 1.44 13.28 -4.04
N GLU A 202 2.03 12.75 -2.98
CA GLU A 202 3.46 12.91 -2.65
C GLU A 202 4.38 12.39 -3.77
N ILE A 203 4.09 11.20 -4.33
CA ILE A 203 4.97 10.54 -5.28
C ILE A 203 4.60 10.76 -6.75
N SER A 204 3.46 11.40 -7.05
CA SER A 204 2.88 11.49 -8.40
C SER A 204 3.85 11.98 -9.45
N LYS A 205 4.53 13.10 -9.18
CA LYS A 205 5.50 13.68 -10.12
C LYS A 205 6.60 12.68 -10.46
N LYS A 206 7.19 12.07 -9.43
CA LYS A 206 8.31 11.13 -9.61
C LYS A 206 7.87 9.83 -10.30
N VAL A 207 6.67 9.34 -10.00
CA VAL A 207 6.11 8.16 -10.69
C VAL A 207 5.92 8.45 -12.19
N ASN A 208 5.39 9.62 -12.56
CA ASN A 208 5.23 10.02 -13.96
C ASN A 208 6.56 10.25 -14.69
N GLU A 209 7.63 10.61 -13.97
CA GLU A 209 8.98 10.72 -14.54
C GLU A 209 9.61 9.35 -14.82
N ASP A 210 9.41 8.38 -13.93
CA ASP A 210 10.12 7.09 -13.95
C ASP A 210 9.37 5.98 -14.70
N PHE A 211 8.03 6.09 -14.82
CA PHE A 211 7.19 5.02 -15.35
C PHE A 211 6.18 5.51 -16.40
N ASN A 212 5.71 4.61 -17.23
CA ASN A 212 4.66 4.86 -18.22
C ASN A 212 3.45 3.94 -18.01
N SER A 213 2.36 4.20 -18.76
CA SER A 213 1.10 3.47 -18.63
C SER A 213 1.17 1.99 -19.02
N LYS A 214 2.21 1.54 -19.74
CA LYS A 214 2.42 0.12 -20.00
C LYS A 214 3.06 -0.62 -18.83
N GLN A 215 3.79 0.10 -17.98
CA GLN A 215 4.46 -0.46 -16.81
C GLN A 215 3.56 -0.45 -15.58
N LEU A 216 2.88 0.67 -15.31
CA LEU A 216 2.04 0.87 -14.14
C LEU A 216 0.65 1.42 -14.49
N PRO A 217 -0.14 0.73 -15.36
CA PRO A 217 -1.44 1.25 -15.81
C PRO A 217 -2.40 1.53 -14.65
N LEU A 218 -2.49 0.65 -13.67
CA LEU A 218 -3.42 0.79 -12.55
C LEU A 218 -2.98 1.91 -11.58
N MET A 219 -1.69 1.96 -11.21
CA MET A 219 -1.16 2.99 -10.33
C MET A 219 -1.34 4.39 -10.94
N LEU A 220 -1.00 4.55 -12.22
CA LEU A 220 -1.14 5.83 -12.92
C LEU A 220 -2.60 6.25 -13.07
N SER A 221 -3.52 5.32 -13.34
CA SER A 221 -4.96 5.61 -13.33
C SER A 221 -5.43 6.13 -11.97
N MET A 222 -4.97 5.51 -10.88
CA MET A 222 -5.31 5.96 -9.51
C MET A 222 -4.69 7.33 -9.20
N ILE A 223 -3.43 7.56 -9.57
CA ILE A 223 -2.76 8.84 -9.40
C ILE A 223 -3.50 9.95 -10.16
N ASN A 224 -3.85 9.72 -11.42
CA ASN A 224 -4.58 10.70 -12.24
C ASN A 224 -5.96 11.01 -11.64
N ALA A 225 -6.69 10.00 -11.18
CA ALA A 225 -7.99 10.21 -10.53
C ALA A 225 -7.88 11.08 -9.26
N ILE A 226 -6.79 10.95 -8.50
CA ILE A 226 -6.59 11.66 -7.23
C ILE A 226 -5.98 13.05 -7.48
N VAL A 227 -4.89 13.14 -8.24
CA VAL A 227 -4.08 14.36 -8.37
C VAL A 227 -4.70 15.33 -9.37
N GLU A 228 -5.24 14.82 -10.48
CA GLU A 228 -5.91 15.64 -11.49
C GLU A 228 -7.41 15.78 -11.24
N ASP A 229 -7.91 15.16 -10.16
CA ASP A 229 -9.33 15.16 -9.76
C ASP A 229 -10.27 14.75 -10.89
N LYS A 230 -9.88 13.72 -11.64
CA LYS A 230 -10.65 13.14 -12.75
C LYS A 230 -11.47 11.94 -12.27
N LYS A 231 -12.45 11.51 -13.08
CA LYS A 231 -13.08 10.21 -12.87
C LYS A 231 -12.07 9.10 -13.10
N LEU A 232 -12.22 8.00 -12.36
CA LEU A 232 -11.36 6.82 -12.54
C LEU A 232 -11.66 6.18 -13.89
N GLU A 233 -10.63 6.09 -14.72
CA GLU A 233 -10.64 5.37 -15.99
C GLU A 233 -9.58 4.28 -15.95
N LEU A 234 -9.98 3.02 -16.20
CA LEU A 234 -9.10 1.85 -16.20
C LEU A 234 -9.01 1.31 -17.62
N ASP A 235 -7.78 1.26 -18.14
CA ASP A 235 -7.51 0.60 -19.42
C ASP A 235 -7.22 -0.89 -19.17
N TRP A 236 -8.29 -1.70 -19.26
CA TRP A 236 -8.25 -3.13 -18.99
C TRP A 236 -7.36 -3.90 -19.97
N GLU A 237 -7.12 -3.37 -21.18
CA GLU A 237 -6.27 -4.01 -22.21
C GLU A 237 -4.79 -3.98 -21.81
N LEU A 238 -4.40 -3.06 -20.96
CA LEU A 238 -3.04 -2.95 -20.43
C LEU A 238 -2.76 -3.89 -19.25
N PHE A 239 -3.79 -4.51 -18.66
CA PHE A 239 -3.61 -5.41 -17.51
C PHE A 239 -3.08 -6.77 -17.97
N ARG A 240 -1.98 -7.23 -17.39
CA ARG A 240 -1.28 -8.45 -17.81
C ARG A 240 -0.98 -9.40 -16.66
#